data_d074f6030e308f7c946817fc4d7e99ea
#
_entry.id   d074f6030e308f7c946817fc4d7e99ea
#
_cell.length_a   1.000
_cell.length_b   1.000
_cell.length_c   1.000
_cell.angle_alpha   90.00
_cell.angle_beta   90.00
_cell.angle_gamma   90.00
#
_symmetry.space_group_name_H-M   'P 1'
#
loop_
_entity.id
_entity.type
_entity.pdbx_description
1 polymer ?
#
loop_
_entity_poly.entity_id
_entity_poly.type
_entity_poly.pdbx_seq_one_letter_code
_entity_poly.pdbx_strand_id
1 'polypeptide(L)' 'MTTVTYSVPNISCGHCVHTIQTELSDVQGVQSVVADQDTKNVEIVFEAPATEEKIKALLVLIEYPAA' A
#
# COMPACT_ATOMS: atom_id res chain seq x y z
N MET A 1 -6.06 -9.06 -12.82
CA MET A 1 -5.67 -8.33 -11.60
C MET A 1 -4.38 -8.90 -11.03
N THR A 2 -3.61 -8.06 -10.39
CA THR A 2 -2.33 -8.45 -9.81
C THR A 2 -2.36 -8.20 -8.31
N THR A 3 -1.86 -9.15 -7.53
CA THR A 3 -1.77 -9.01 -6.09
C THR A 3 -0.30 -8.94 -5.70
N VAL A 4 0.06 -7.91 -4.95
CA VAL A 4 1.43 -7.75 -4.44
C VAL A 4 1.40 -7.53 -2.94
N THR A 5 2.46 -7.97 -2.27
CA THR A 5 2.60 -7.78 -0.83
C THR A 5 3.94 -7.12 -0.56
N TYR A 6 3.90 -6.02 0.17
CA TYR A 6 5.10 -5.30 0.56
C TYR A 6 5.25 -5.30 2.07
N SER A 7 6.50 -5.35 2.53
CA SER A 7 6.80 -5.15 3.93
C SER A 7 7.03 -3.67 4.17
N VAL A 8 6.28 -3.08 5.08
CA VAL A 8 6.38 -1.66 5.40
C VAL A 8 6.67 -1.52 6.89
N PRO A 9 7.95 -1.48 7.27
CA PRO A 9 8.33 -1.49 8.68
C PRO A 9 7.90 -0.25 9.46
N ASN A 10 7.54 0.82 8.77
CA ASN A 10 7.08 2.04 9.44
C ASN A 10 5.65 1.96 9.97
N ILE A 11 4.92 0.91 9.62
CA ILE A 11 3.58 0.71 10.17
C ILE A 11 3.72 0.40 11.66
N SER A 12 3.11 1.23 12.50
CA SER A 12 3.21 1.05 13.94
C SER A 12 1.87 1.10 14.67
N CYS A 13 0.80 1.50 13.98
CA CYS A 13 -0.52 1.61 14.61
C CYS A 13 -1.62 1.59 13.54
N GLY A 14 -2.87 1.50 14.00
CA GLY A 14 -4.02 1.50 13.11
C GLY A 14 -4.16 2.76 12.28
N HIS A 15 -3.67 3.88 12.76
CA HIS A 15 -3.71 5.12 12.02
C HIS A 15 -2.83 5.03 10.75
N CYS A 16 -1.67 4.41 10.88
CA CYS A 16 -0.79 4.18 9.73
C CYS A 16 -1.46 3.29 8.69
N VAL A 17 -2.12 2.22 9.15
CA VAL A 17 -2.88 1.32 8.28
C VAL A 17 -3.94 2.11 7.52
N HIS A 18 -4.69 2.95 8.21
CA HIS A 18 -5.74 3.75 7.61
C HIS A 18 -5.19 4.70 6.55
N THR A 19 -4.08 5.37 6.85
CA THR A 19 -3.43 6.28 5.91
C THR A 19 -3.01 5.57 4.63
N ILE A 20 -2.35 4.42 4.77
CA ILE A 20 -1.91 3.65 3.62
C ILE A 20 -3.09 3.20 2.77
N GLN A 21 -4.13 2.67 3.41
CA GLN A 21 -5.31 2.22 2.69
C GLN A 21 -5.99 3.37 1.95
N THR A 22 -6.14 4.50 2.59
CA THR A 22 -6.80 5.66 2.00
C THR A 22 -6.00 6.20 0.80
N GLU A 23 -4.71 6.39 0.98
CA GLU A 23 -3.87 6.95 -0.07
C GLU A 23 -3.75 6.01 -1.28
N LEU A 24 -3.54 4.74 -1.03
CA LEU A 24 -3.40 3.78 -2.13
C LEU A 24 -4.72 3.52 -2.84
N SER A 25 -5.83 3.58 -2.13
CA SER A 25 -7.14 3.39 -2.74
C SER A 25 -7.49 4.48 -3.75
N ASP A 26 -6.88 5.64 -3.63
CA ASP A 26 -7.08 6.74 -4.58
C ASP A 26 -6.34 6.51 -5.90
N VAL A 27 -5.44 5.55 -5.97
CA VAL A 27 -4.72 5.25 -7.20
C VAL A 27 -5.65 4.56 -8.18
N GLN A 28 -5.74 5.12 -9.39
CA GLN A 28 -6.60 4.53 -10.41
C GLN A 28 -6.09 3.15 -10.78
N GLY A 29 -6.98 2.17 -10.74
CA GLY A 29 -6.64 0.78 -11.03
C GLY A 29 -6.45 -0.09 -9.79
N VAL A 30 -6.34 0.52 -8.62
CA VAL A 30 -6.25 -0.23 -7.37
C VAL A 30 -7.64 -0.71 -6.96
N GLN A 31 -7.77 -2.02 -6.78
CA GLN A 31 -9.04 -2.65 -6.41
C GLN A 31 -9.21 -2.73 -4.91
N SER A 32 -8.15 -3.11 -4.20
CA SER A 32 -8.21 -3.21 -2.74
C SER A 32 -6.83 -3.05 -2.14
N VAL A 33 -6.80 -2.60 -0.91
CA VAL A 33 -5.57 -2.44 -0.14
C VAL A 33 -5.85 -2.96 1.27
N VAL A 34 -5.03 -3.90 1.72
CA VAL A 34 -5.12 -4.44 3.08
C VAL A 34 -3.76 -4.23 3.74
N ALA A 35 -3.74 -3.44 4.80
CA ALA A 35 -2.52 -3.22 5.57
C ALA A 35 -2.67 -3.86 6.94
N ASP A 36 -1.62 -4.50 7.42
CA ASP A 36 -1.62 -5.21 8.70
C ASP A 36 -0.52 -4.64 9.58
N GLN A 37 -0.91 -4.13 10.74
CA GLN A 37 0.05 -3.53 11.68
C GLN A 37 0.84 -4.58 12.47
N ASP A 38 0.31 -5.78 12.59
CA ASP A 38 0.99 -6.85 13.33
C ASP A 38 2.17 -7.41 12.55
N THR A 39 1.95 -7.69 11.27
CA THR A 39 3.00 -8.23 10.39
C THR A 39 3.73 -7.13 9.64
N LYS A 40 3.17 -5.93 9.63
CA LYS A 40 3.70 -4.77 8.90
C LYS A 40 3.73 -5.01 7.39
N ASN A 41 2.79 -5.79 6.90
CA ASN A 41 2.65 -6.08 5.48
C ASN A 41 1.48 -5.32 4.89
N VAL A 42 1.62 -4.95 3.62
CA VAL A 42 0.56 -4.29 2.85
C VAL A 42 0.30 -5.14 1.62
N GLU A 43 -0.92 -5.62 1.47
CA GLU A 43 -1.33 -6.38 0.30
C GLU A 43 -2.21 -5.49 -0.58
N ILE A 44 -1.86 -5.40 -1.85
CA ILE A 44 -2.55 -4.54 -2.79
C ILE A 44 -2.99 -5.36 -3.98
N VAL A 45 -4.26 -5.27 -4.32
CA VAL A 45 -4.81 -5.87 -5.54
C VAL A 45 -5.07 -4.72 -6.52
N PHE A 46 -4.48 -4.80 -7.69
CA PHE A 46 -4.59 -3.74 -8.68
C PHE A 46 -4.59 -4.29 -10.10
N GLU A 47 -4.96 -3.43 -11.04
CA GLU A 47 -4.89 -3.72 -12.46
C GLU A 47 -4.52 -2.44 -13.21
N ALA A 48 -4.27 -2.55 -14.50
CA ALA A 48 -3.94 -1.36 -15.29
C ALA A 48 -5.05 -0.30 -15.13
N PRO A 49 -4.72 1.00 -15.06
CA PRO A 49 -3.40 1.59 -15.30
C PRO A 49 -2.46 1.64 -14.09
N ALA A 50 -2.84 1.06 -12.96
CA ALA A 50 -1.95 1.03 -11.81
C ALA A 50 -0.76 0.10 -12.06
N THR A 51 0.38 0.45 -11.49
CA THR A 51 1.60 -0.36 -11.60
C THR A 51 2.29 -0.43 -10.25
N GLU A 52 3.15 -1.44 -10.09
CA GLU A 52 3.94 -1.56 -8.86
C GLU A 52 4.79 -0.33 -8.63
N GLU A 53 5.35 0.25 -9.69
CA GLU A 53 6.20 1.42 -9.56
C GLU A 53 5.42 2.61 -8.98
N LYS A 54 4.20 2.82 -9.45
CA LYS A 54 3.36 3.90 -8.93
C LYS A 54 3.00 3.66 -7.48
N ILE A 55 2.70 2.42 -7.11
CA ILE A 55 2.34 2.06 -5.75
C ILE A 55 3.53 2.29 -4.81
N LYS A 56 4.71 1.82 -5.21
CA LYS A 56 5.93 2.02 -4.41
C LYS A 56 6.26 3.49 -4.26
N ALA A 57 6.15 4.26 -5.35
CA ALA A 57 6.41 5.69 -5.31
C ALA A 57 5.47 6.40 -4.35
N LEU A 58 4.21 6.02 -4.35
CA LEU A 58 3.24 6.61 -3.44
C LEU A 58 3.54 6.24 -1.98
N LEU A 59 3.95 5.00 -1.74
CA LEU A 59 4.35 4.59 -0.38
C LEU A 59 5.50 5.43 0.14
N VAL A 60 6.48 5.72 -0.71
CA VAL A 60 7.60 6.59 -0.34
C VAL A 60 7.10 8.01 -0.06
N LEU A 61 6.19 8.49 -0.90
CA LEU A 61 5.65 9.84 -0.80
C LEU A 61 4.92 10.08 0.52
N ILE A 62 4.20 9.07 1.00
CA ILE A 62 3.46 9.16 2.26
C ILE A 62 4.29 8.72 3.46
N GLU A 63 5.59 8.53 3.27
CA GLU A 63 6.54 8.19 4.33
C GLU A 63 6.39 6.78 4.90
N TYR A 64 5.90 5.86 4.07
CA TYR A 64 5.80 4.43 4.42
C TYR A 64 6.46 3.60 3.34
N PRO A 65 7.77 3.78 3.10
CA PRO A 65 8.43 3.06 2.01
C PRO A 65 8.45 1.55 2.25
N ALA A 66 8.28 0.82 1.17
CA ALA A 66 8.42 -0.63 1.21
C ALA A 66 9.88 -1.01 1.47
N ALA A 67 10.06 -2.00 2.31
CA ALA A 67 11.38 -2.50 2.64
C ALA A 67 11.92 -3.38 1.50
#